data_ec907d8abca698851c5947ab41dde265
#
_entry.id   ec907d8abca698851c5947ab41dde265
#
_cell.length_a   1.000
_cell.length_b   1.000
_cell.length_c   1.000
_cell.angle_alpha   90.00
_cell.angle_beta   90.00
_cell.angle_gamma   90.00
#
_symmetry.space_group_name_H-M   'P 1'
#
loop_
_entity.id
_entity.type
_entity.pdbx_description
1 polymer ?
#
loop_
_entity_poly.entity_id
_entity_poly.type
_entity_poly.pdbx_seq_one_letter_code
_entity_poly.pdbx_strand_id
1 'polypeptide(L)'
;GVSCKSSSMLLRHSTIKILLPKVIEAGHSLAPTSSSLNFFSWGDSLAIACMKRKKWTNNKFVTTHPSGTLATALIQVKEIMAKKKEIPLISANQTMRAALAEMTKKKLGIVCVKEKNGKINLITDGDIRRNSNNLYKKKILQVCSKNPTWISDTATALTAIEKINALKITSLLVAQNKD
;
A
#
# COMPACT_ATOMS: atom_id res chain seq x y z
N GLY A 1 -24.85 21.57 21.76
CA GLY A 1 -24.23 21.12 23.01
C GLY A 1 -24.50 19.65 23.28
N VAL A 2 -23.56 18.98 23.88
CA VAL A 2 -23.64 17.58 24.27
C VAL A 2 -23.38 17.48 25.77
N SER A 3 -24.23 16.79 26.52
CA SER A 3 -24.08 16.64 27.97
C SER A 3 -24.81 15.40 28.48
N CYS A 4 -24.32 14.81 29.57
CA CYS A 4 -25.02 13.78 30.33
C CYS A 4 -26.00 14.36 31.37
N LYS A 5 -26.04 15.70 31.55
CA LYS A 5 -26.89 16.37 32.52
C LYS A 5 -27.92 17.24 31.79
N SER A 6 -29.20 16.91 31.92
CA SER A 6 -30.30 17.62 31.22
C SER A 6 -30.41 19.10 31.62
N SER A 7 -30.07 19.43 32.87
CA SER A 7 -30.10 20.78 33.40
C SER A 7 -28.82 21.60 33.13
N SER A 8 -27.89 21.11 32.29
CA SER A 8 -26.62 21.82 32.06
C SER A 8 -26.86 23.15 31.33
N MET A 9 -26.09 24.17 31.69
CA MET A 9 -26.11 25.46 31.01
C MET A 9 -25.75 25.31 29.52
N LEU A 10 -24.83 24.40 29.20
CA LEU A 10 -24.44 24.08 27.83
C LEU A 10 -25.66 23.69 26.97
N LEU A 11 -26.50 22.76 27.44
CA LEU A 11 -27.69 22.38 26.69
C LEU A 11 -28.73 23.50 26.63
N ARG A 12 -28.87 24.31 27.69
CA ARG A 12 -29.85 25.43 27.69
C ARG A 12 -29.56 26.45 26.60
N HIS A 13 -28.30 26.77 26.35
CA HIS A 13 -27.86 27.79 25.40
C HIS A 13 -27.48 27.21 24.02
N SER A 14 -27.63 25.92 23.79
CA SER A 14 -27.29 25.30 22.51
C SER A 14 -28.46 25.28 21.58
N THR A 15 -28.20 25.54 20.28
CA THR A 15 -29.18 25.40 19.19
C THR A 15 -29.57 23.94 18.99
N ILE A 16 -28.57 23.03 19.01
CA ILE A 16 -28.77 21.58 18.94
C ILE A 16 -28.42 20.99 20.30
N LYS A 17 -29.36 20.27 20.90
CA LYS A 17 -29.25 19.73 22.26
C LYS A 17 -29.16 18.20 22.16
N ILE A 18 -28.06 17.63 22.63
CA ILE A 18 -27.83 16.19 22.65
C ILE A 18 -27.60 15.76 24.10
N LEU A 19 -28.57 15.01 24.62
CA LEU A 19 -28.50 14.44 25.95
C LEU A 19 -28.01 13.00 25.85
N LEU A 20 -26.80 12.76 26.37
CA LEU A 20 -26.23 11.41 26.47
C LEU A 20 -26.76 10.72 27.73
N PRO A 21 -26.78 9.38 27.76
CA PRO A 21 -27.17 8.61 28.95
C PRO A 21 -26.33 9.01 30.17
N LYS A 22 -26.98 9.06 31.32
CA LYS A 22 -26.28 9.23 32.58
C LYS A 22 -25.51 7.94 32.91
N VAL A 23 -24.24 8.08 33.25
CA VAL A 23 -23.34 6.97 33.58
C VAL A 23 -22.76 7.17 34.98
N ILE A 24 -22.30 6.09 35.58
CA ILE A 24 -21.58 6.09 36.86
C ILE A 24 -20.08 6.03 36.53
N GLU A 25 -19.32 6.95 37.09
CA GLU A 25 -17.87 6.95 36.92
C GLU A 25 -17.22 5.78 37.66
N ALA A 26 -16.16 5.22 37.12
CA ALA A 26 -15.38 4.16 37.76
C ALA A 26 -14.61 4.70 38.98
N GLY A 27 -14.29 3.82 39.89
CA GLY A 27 -13.57 4.15 41.13
C GLY A 27 -14.42 5.04 42.05
N HIS A 28 -13.80 5.99 42.70
CA HIS A 28 -14.46 6.89 43.66
C HIS A 28 -15.13 8.10 43.01
N SER A 29 -15.45 8.06 41.74
CA SER A 29 -16.08 9.14 40.95
C SER A 29 -15.29 10.47 40.95
N LEU A 30 -13.99 10.42 41.20
CA LEU A 30 -13.11 11.59 41.25
C LEU A 30 -12.56 12.01 39.87
N ALA A 31 -12.58 11.10 38.91
CA ALA A 31 -12.09 11.33 37.56
C ALA A 31 -13.13 10.90 36.52
N PRO A 32 -13.25 11.61 35.40
CA PRO A 32 -14.11 11.19 34.30
C PRO A 32 -13.55 9.92 33.66
N THR A 33 -14.38 8.87 33.59
CA THR A 33 -14.08 7.55 33.01
C THR A 33 -15.21 7.14 32.08
N SER A 34 -16.31 6.65 32.63
CA SER A 34 -17.48 6.22 31.87
C SER A 34 -18.11 7.37 31.07
N SER A 35 -18.13 8.57 31.61
CA SER A 35 -18.60 9.75 30.87
C SER A 35 -17.71 10.07 29.69
N SER A 36 -16.39 9.96 29.81
CA SER A 36 -15.45 10.15 28.68
C SER A 36 -15.71 9.14 27.57
N LEU A 37 -15.86 7.85 27.92
CA LEU A 37 -16.18 6.80 26.95
C LEU A 37 -17.51 7.07 26.23
N ASN A 38 -18.51 7.56 26.97
CA ASN A 38 -19.81 7.91 26.39
C ASN A 38 -19.69 9.03 25.36
N PHE A 39 -18.90 10.08 25.66
CA PHE A 39 -18.61 11.15 24.71
C PHE A 39 -17.82 10.69 23.49
N PHE A 40 -16.79 9.85 23.68
CA PHE A 40 -16.04 9.27 22.58
C PHE A 40 -16.92 8.42 21.67
N SER A 41 -17.73 7.53 22.25
CA SER A 41 -18.64 6.67 21.48
C SER A 41 -19.65 7.48 20.64
N TRP A 42 -20.19 8.55 21.21
CA TRP A 42 -21.06 9.46 20.48
C TRP A 42 -20.30 10.19 19.36
N GLY A 43 -19.10 10.69 19.64
CA GLY A 43 -18.25 11.38 18.66
C GLY A 43 -17.89 10.49 17.48
N ASP A 44 -17.47 9.27 17.73
CA ASP A 44 -17.15 8.28 16.70
C ASP A 44 -18.38 7.93 15.86
N SER A 45 -19.54 7.74 16.51
CA SER A 45 -20.80 7.49 15.81
C SER A 45 -21.17 8.62 14.86
N LEU A 46 -20.98 9.87 15.31
CA LEU A 46 -21.22 11.07 14.49
C LEU A 46 -20.21 11.13 13.32
N ALA A 47 -18.94 10.85 13.58
CA ALA A 47 -17.91 10.84 12.54
C ALA A 47 -18.24 9.82 11.44
N ILE A 48 -18.62 8.59 11.82
CA ILE A 48 -19.02 7.55 10.86
C ILE A 48 -20.30 7.95 10.09
N ALA A 49 -21.28 8.56 10.75
CA ALA A 49 -22.48 9.06 10.09
C ALA A 49 -22.14 10.16 9.05
N CYS A 50 -21.23 11.06 9.40
CA CYS A 50 -20.73 12.09 8.48
C CYS A 50 -19.98 11.48 7.29
N MET A 51 -19.12 10.47 7.53
CA MET A 51 -18.42 9.76 6.47
C MET A 51 -19.39 9.11 5.49
N LYS A 52 -20.42 8.41 5.98
CA LYS A 52 -21.47 7.81 5.15
C LYS A 52 -22.19 8.86 4.32
N ARG A 53 -22.64 9.95 4.95
CA ARG A 53 -23.36 11.05 4.26
C ARG A 53 -22.50 11.71 3.18
N LYS A 54 -21.20 11.90 3.43
CA LYS A 54 -20.25 12.47 2.46
C LYS A 54 -19.77 11.46 1.41
N LYS A 55 -20.25 10.22 1.42
CA LYS A 55 -19.80 9.13 0.55
C LYS A 55 -18.26 9.04 0.58
N TRP A 56 -17.70 8.95 1.80
CA TRP A 56 -16.27 8.86 2.00
C TRP A 56 -15.76 7.51 1.48
N THR A 57 -14.74 7.54 0.62
CA THR A 57 -14.15 6.35 -0.01
C THR A 57 -12.71 6.14 0.45
N ASN A 58 -12.18 4.93 0.26
CA ASN A 58 -10.78 4.61 0.54
C ASN A 58 -9.82 5.57 -0.18
N ASN A 59 -10.11 5.93 -1.44
CA ASN A 59 -9.27 6.87 -2.19
C ASN A 59 -9.25 8.26 -1.54
N LYS A 60 -10.39 8.75 -1.03
CA LYS A 60 -10.44 10.01 -0.28
C LYS A 60 -9.64 9.92 1.01
N PHE A 61 -9.66 8.77 1.69
CA PHE A 61 -8.86 8.54 2.89
C PHE A 61 -7.35 8.60 2.58
N VAL A 62 -6.89 7.90 1.55
CA VAL A 62 -5.49 7.87 1.11
C VAL A 62 -4.99 9.26 0.72
N THR A 63 -5.79 10.05 -0.01
CA THR A 63 -5.42 11.43 -0.39
C THR A 63 -5.28 12.36 0.80
N THR A 64 -6.04 12.12 1.87
CA THR A 64 -6.00 12.94 3.09
C THR A 64 -4.90 12.48 4.07
N HIS A 65 -4.51 11.19 4.01
CA HIS A 65 -3.52 10.58 4.91
C HIS A 65 -2.45 9.81 4.10
N PRO A 66 -1.64 10.47 3.26
CA PRO A 66 -0.78 9.80 2.28
C PRO A 66 0.38 8.99 2.90
N SER A 67 0.75 9.26 4.15
CA SER A 67 1.93 8.67 4.80
C SER A 67 1.61 7.63 5.89
N GLY A 68 0.34 7.28 6.10
CA GLY A 68 -0.05 6.35 7.15
C GLY A 68 0.00 4.88 6.75
N THR A 69 0.23 3.98 7.70
CA THR A 69 0.16 2.52 7.51
C THR A 69 -1.20 2.08 6.93
N LEU A 70 -2.28 2.72 7.33
CA LEU A 70 -3.62 2.51 6.79
C LEU A 70 -3.72 2.90 5.30
N ALA A 71 -3.05 3.98 4.88
CA ALA A 71 -3.01 4.36 3.46
C ALA A 71 -2.29 3.29 2.63
N THR A 72 -1.14 2.81 3.09
CA THR A 72 -0.38 1.74 2.44
C THR A 72 -1.18 0.44 2.31
N ALA A 73 -2.01 0.13 3.32
CA ALA A 73 -2.91 -1.02 3.28
C ALA A 73 -4.08 -0.88 2.30
N LEU A 74 -4.42 0.33 1.88
CA LEU A 74 -5.54 0.62 0.98
C LEU A 74 -5.12 0.85 -0.48
N ILE A 75 -3.86 1.27 -0.72
CA ILE A 75 -3.33 1.48 -2.07
C ILE A 75 -3.18 0.13 -2.78
N GLN A 76 -3.73 0.01 -3.98
CA GLN A 76 -3.54 -1.18 -4.80
C GLN A 76 -2.26 -1.09 -5.63
N VAL A 77 -1.65 -2.25 -5.88
CA VAL A 77 -0.40 -2.35 -6.67
C VAL A 77 -0.54 -1.68 -8.03
N LYS A 78 -1.70 -1.79 -8.70
CA LYS A 78 -1.96 -1.12 -10.00
C LYS A 78 -1.83 0.41 -9.97
N GLU A 79 -1.93 1.03 -8.79
CA GLU A 79 -1.85 2.49 -8.65
C GLU A 79 -0.39 2.98 -8.59
N ILE A 80 0.52 2.12 -8.10
CA ILE A 80 1.93 2.44 -7.87
C ILE A 80 2.91 1.69 -8.77
N MET A 81 2.46 0.65 -9.51
CA MET A 81 3.32 -0.12 -10.40
C MET A 81 3.84 0.70 -11.57
N ALA A 82 5.02 0.35 -12.06
CA ALA A 82 5.56 0.88 -13.32
C ALA A 82 4.63 0.52 -14.50
N LYS A 83 4.33 1.52 -15.34
CA LYS A 83 3.42 1.38 -16.47
C LYS A 83 4.18 0.98 -17.75
N LYS A 84 3.44 0.50 -18.76
CA LYS A 84 3.98 -0.07 -20.00
C LYS A 84 5.25 0.60 -20.57
N LYS A 85 5.30 1.91 -20.64
CA LYS A 85 6.46 2.67 -21.16
C LYS A 85 7.65 2.72 -20.17
N GLU A 86 7.42 2.44 -18.92
CA GLU A 86 8.43 2.50 -17.84
C GLU A 86 9.09 1.15 -17.62
N ILE A 87 8.44 0.07 -18.05
CA ILE A 87 8.93 -1.31 -17.85
C ILE A 87 10.17 -1.54 -18.70
N PRO A 88 11.32 -1.87 -18.09
CA PRO A 88 12.53 -2.27 -18.82
C PRO A 88 12.32 -3.66 -19.41
N LEU A 89 12.03 -3.74 -20.70
CA LEU A 89 11.73 -5.01 -21.38
C LEU A 89 12.64 -5.18 -22.60
N ILE A 90 13.30 -6.34 -22.66
CA ILE A 90 14.13 -6.73 -23.80
C ILE A 90 13.79 -8.16 -24.28
N SER A 91 14.21 -8.47 -25.50
CA SER A 91 14.15 -9.86 -26.02
C SER A 91 15.33 -10.68 -25.52
N ALA A 92 15.10 -11.97 -25.26
CA ALA A 92 16.15 -12.93 -24.88
C ALA A 92 17.30 -13.08 -25.92
N ASN A 93 17.07 -12.65 -27.16
CA ASN A 93 18.08 -12.69 -28.23
C ASN A 93 19.04 -11.49 -28.22
N GLN A 94 18.82 -10.51 -27.37
CA GLN A 94 19.69 -9.33 -27.28
C GLN A 94 20.95 -9.62 -26.47
N THR A 95 21.88 -8.65 -26.46
CA THR A 95 23.15 -8.75 -25.75
C THR A 95 23.02 -8.27 -24.29
N MET A 96 23.92 -8.70 -23.41
CA MET A 96 24.01 -8.17 -22.05
C MET A 96 24.26 -6.67 -22.02
N ARG A 97 24.96 -6.12 -23.02
CA ARG A 97 25.15 -4.65 -23.13
C ARG A 97 23.83 -3.92 -23.33
N ALA A 98 22.94 -4.46 -24.17
CA ALA A 98 21.59 -3.91 -24.37
C ALA A 98 20.75 -4.00 -23.10
N ALA A 99 20.84 -5.12 -22.35
CA ALA A 99 20.16 -5.29 -21.08
C ALA A 99 20.57 -4.24 -20.05
N LEU A 100 21.86 -4.01 -19.89
CA LEU A 100 22.40 -3.00 -18.99
C LEU A 100 22.01 -1.58 -19.38
N ALA A 101 22.03 -1.28 -20.69
CA ALA A 101 21.61 0.02 -21.19
C ALA A 101 20.14 0.30 -20.88
N GLU A 102 19.25 -0.70 -21.09
CA GLU A 102 17.82 -0.56 -20.76
C GLU A 102 17.58 -0.45 -19.25
N MET A 103 18.28 -1.24 -18.42
CA MET A 103 18.23 -1.14 -16.97
C MET A 103 18.63 0.26 -16.48
N THR A 104 19.73 0.80 -16.97
CA THR A 104 20.23 2.15 -16.66
C THR A 104 19.24 3.23 -17.09
N LYS A 105 18.68 3.09 -18.30
CA LYS A 105 17.71 4.04 -18.86
C LYS A 105 16.43 4.10 -18.01
N LYS A 106 15.94 2.98 -17.54
CA LYS A 106 14.68 2.89 -16.76
C LYS A 106 14.87 3.08 -15.27
N LYS A 107 16.08 2.98 -14.72
CA LYS A 107 16.43 3.24 -13.33
C LYS A 107 15.66 2.38 -12.29
N LEU A 108 15.22 1.20 -12.67
CA LEU A 108 14.47 0.28 -11.76
C LEU A 108 15.35 -0.80 -11.14
N GLY A 109 16.66 -0.86 -11.48
CA GLY A 109 17.57 -1.90 -10.97
C GLY A 109 17.27 -3.31 -11.47
N ILE A 110 16.36 -3.45 -12.45
CA ILE A 110 15.95 -4.71 -13.06
C ILE A 110 15.78 -4.55 -14.57
N VAL A 111 15.77 -5.68 -15.28
CA VAL A 111 15.27 -5.75 -16.66
C VAL A 111 14.51 -7.04 -16.88
N CYS A 112 13.33 -6.93 -17.48
CA CYS A 112 12.50 -8.05 -17.89
C CYS A 112 13.02 -8.61 -19.22
N VAL A 113 13.15 -9.92 -19.30
CA VAL A 113 13.63 -10.62 -20.50
C VAL A 113 12.52 -11.50 -21.05
N LYS A 114 12.01 -11.17 -22.24
CA LYS A 114 10.95 -11.93 -22.90
C LYS A 114 11.54 -12.98 -23.84
N GLU A 115 11.18 -14.24 -23.61
CA GLU A 115 11.50 -15.35 -24.49
C GLU A 115 10.53 -15.43 -25.68
N LYS A 116 10.89 -16.19 -26.71
CA LYS A 116 10.03 -16.41 -27.90
C LYS A 116 8.70 -17.07 -27.57
N ASN A 117 8.68 -17.93 -26.55
CA ASN A 117 7.48 -18.61 -26.05
C ASN A 117 6.59 -17.73 -25.16
N GLY A 118 6.95 -16.44 -24.99
CA GLY A 118 6.23 -15.49 -24.14
C GLY A 118 6.61 -15.52 -22.67
N LYS A 119 7.47 -16.43 -22.22
CA LYS A 119 7.97 -16.49 -20.85
C LYS A 119 8.76 -15.23 -20.51
N ILE A 120 8.54 -14.69 -19.30
CA ILE A 120 9.27 -13.55 -18.76
C ILE A 120 10.24 -14.04 -17.68
N ASN A 121 11.50 -13.66 -17.80
CA ASN A 121 12.53 -13.81 -16.78
C ASN A 121 13.00 -12.45 -16.32
N LEU A 122 13.79 -12.37 -15.25
CA LEU A 122 14.35 -11.14 -14.72
C LEU A 122 15.87 -11.17 -14.69
N ILE A 123 16.50 -10.03 -14.94
CA ILE A 123 17.87 -9.75 -14.52
C ILE A 123 17.81 -8.63 -13.50
N THR A 124 18.43 -8.83 -12.36
CA THR A 124 18.53 -7.86 -11.28
C THR A 124 19.98 -7.41 -11.10
N ASP A 125 20.22 -6.32 -10.37
CA ASP A 125 21.57 -5.91 -9.98
C ASP A 125 22.34 -7.02 -9.24
N GLY A 126 21.63 -7.86 -8.48
CA GLY A 126 22.19 -9.03 -7.83
C GLY A 126 22.70 -10.08 -8.83
N ASP A 127 21.94 -10.32 -9.92
CA ASP A 127 22.35 -11.25 -10.98
C ASP A 127 23.60 -10.74 -11.72
N ILE A 128 23.65 -9.44 -11.99
CA ILE A 128 24.82 -8.80 -12.60
C ILE A 128 26.04 -8.96 -11.72
N ARG A 129 25.95 -8.67 -10.42
CA ARG A 129 27.08 -8.84 -9.48
C ARG A 129 27.56 -10.28 -9.39
N ARG A 130 26.65 -11.25 -9.31
CA ARG A 130 27.01 -12.68 -9.28
C ARG A 130 27.68 -13.16 -10.56
N ASN A 131 27.39 -12.51 -11.69
CA ASN A 131 27.92 -12.87 -13.00
C ASN A 131 28.96 -11.90 -13.55
N SER A 132 29.54 -11.01 -12.71
CA SER A 132 30.46 -9.93 -13.12
C SER A 132 31.63 -10.45 -13.97
N ASN A 133 32.18 -11.64 -13.64
CA ASN A 133 33.20 -12.28 -14.44
C ASN A 133 32.64 -12.72 -15.80
N ASN A 134 33.16 -12.12 -16.87
CA ASN A 134 32.76 -12.42 -18.26
C ASN A 134 31.29 -12.11 -18.61
N LEU A 135 30.65 -11.16 -17.90
CA LEU A 135 29.22 -10.81 -18.05
C LEU A 135 28.84 -10.57 -19.52
N TYR A 136 29.67 -9.81 -20.26
CA TYR A 136 29.40 -9.46 -21.67
C TYR A 136 29.53 -10.62 -22.66
N LYS A 137 30.21 -11.73 -22.25
CA LYS A 137 30.35 -12.94 -23.08
C LYS A 137 29.21 -13.93 -22.85
N LYS A 138 28.43 -13.76 -21.77
CA LYS A 138 27.32 -14.66 -21.43
C LYS A 138 26.07 -14.32 -22.23
N LYS A 139 25.31 -15.35 -22.59
CA LYS A 139 23.96 -15.17 -23.15
C LYS A 139 23.02 -14.68 -22.04
N ILE A 140 22.06 -13.83 -22.39
CA ILE A 140 21.09 -13.25 -21.45
C ILE A 140 20.43 -14.32 -20.58
N LEU A 141 19.96 -15.43 -21.17
CA LEU A 141 19.30 -16.52 -20.46
C LEU A 141 20.19 -17.28 -19.46
N GLN A 142 21.51 -17.12 -19.54
CA GLN A 142 22.45 -17.70 -18.56
C GLN A 142 22.58 -16.83 -17.31
N VAL A 143 22.22 -15.55 -17.40
CA VAL A 143 22.32 -14.57 -16.31
C VAL A 143 20.96 -14.38 -15.62
N CYS A 144 19.86 -14.59 -16.34
CA CYS A 144 18.51 -14.38 -15.81
C CYS A 144 18.19 -15.25 -14.59
N SER A 145 17.57 -14.66 -13.62
CA SER A 145 16.77 -15.37 -12.63
C SER A 145 15.51 -15.94 -13.29
N LYS A 146 15.37 -17.25 -13.25
CA LYS A 146 14.21 -17.98 -13.78
C LYS A 146 13.09 -17.98 -12.74
N ASN A 147 11.83 -17.94 -13.21
CA ASN A 147 10.64 -17.95 -12.35
C ASN A 147 10.56 -16.72 -11.40
N PRO A 148 10.43 -15.51 -11.96
CA PRO A 148 10.22 -14.31 -11.16
C PRO A 148 8.93 -14.42 -10.34
N THR A 149 8.93 -13.79 -9.18
CA THR A 149 7.76 -13.75 -8.30
C THR A 149 6.73 -12.76 -8.86
N TRP A 150 5.48 -13.19 -8.89
CA TRP A 150 4.35 -12.41 -9.36
C TRP A 150 3.45 -11.96 -8.21
N ILE A 151 2.70 -10.89 -8.45
CA ILE A 151 1.65 -10.40 -7.57
C ILE A 151 0.48 -9.90 -8.42
N SER A 152 -0.75 -10.00 -7.88
CA SER A 152 -1.93 -9.43 -8.51
C SER A 152 -1.87 -7.90 -8.52
N ASP A 153 -2.37 -7.28 -9.58
CA ASP A 153 -2.52 -5.83 -9.68
C ASP A 153 -3.55 -5.26 -8.68
N THR A 154 -4.47 -6.10 -8.21
CA THR A 154 -5.46 -5.77 -7.17
C THR A 154 -4.96 -5.97 -5.74
N ALA A 155 -3.81 -6.62 -5.55
CA ALA A 155 -3.19 -6.75 -4.23
C ALA A 155 -2.84 -5.38 -3.65
N THR A 156 -2.73 -5.30 -2.32
CA THR A 156 -2.35 -4.04 -1.66
C THR A 156 -0.84 -3.80 -1.69
N ALA A 157 -0.43 -2.54 -1.57
CA ALA A 157 0.98 -2.18 -1.44
C ALA A 157 1.61 -2.85 -0.21
N LEU A 158 0.85 -3.00 0.88
CA LEU A 158 1.30 -3.71 2.08
C LEU A 158 1.63 -5.17 1.77
N THR A 159 0.73 -5.89 1.10
CA THR A 159 0.97 -7.28 0.68
C THR A 159 2.21 -7.41 -0.21
N ALA A 160 2.44 -6.43 -1.10
CA ALA A 160 3.63 -6.40 -1.94
C ALA A 160 4.91 -6.24 -1.11
N ILE A 161 4.92 -5.33 -0.13
CA ILE A 161 6.04 -5.11 0.78
C ILE A 161 6.34 -6.35 1.62
N GLU A 162 5.30 -6.97 2.20
CA GLU A 162 5.44 -8.20 2.98
C GLU A 162 6.05 -9.32 2.14
N LYS A 163 5.59 -9.51 0.90
CA LYS A 163 6.10 -10.52 -0.03
C LYS A 163 7.55 -10.27 -0.42
N ILE A 164 7.92 -9.02 -0.68
CA ILE A 164 9.30 -8.60 -0.96
C ILE A 164 10.22 -8.92 0.21
N ASN A 165 9.79 -8.56 1.43
CA ASN A 165 10.58 -8.77 2.64
C ASN A 165 10.72 -10.27 2.99
N ALA A 166 9.64 -11.03 2.94
CA ALA A 166 9.62 -12.46 3.24
C ALA A 166 10.53 -13.26 2.28
N LEU A 167 10.50 -12.93 0.99
CA LEU A 167 11.30 -13.61 -0.04
C LEU A 167 12.69 -12.99 -0.23
N LYS A 168 13.01 -11.89 0.46
CA LYS A 168 14.28 -11.14 0.33
C LYS A 168 14.60 -10.79 -1.13
N ILE A 169 13.59 -10.38 -1.89
CA ILE A 169 13.71 -9.94 -3.27
C ILE A 169 13.57 -8.41 -3.36
N THR A 170 13.94 -7.83 -4.50
CA THR A 170 13.91 -6.38 -4.70
C THR A 170 12.78 -5.92 -5.61
N SER A 171 12.09 -6.85 -6.26
CA SER A 171 11.05 -6.53 -7.25
C SER A 171 10.04 -7.66 -7.41
N LEU A 172 8.84 -7.28 -7.79
CA LEU A 172 7.74 -8.19 -8.15
C LEU A 172 7.27 -7.88 -9.57
N LEU A 173 6.91 -8.90 -10.32
CA LEU A 173 6.17 -8.72 -11.56
C LEU A 173 4.67 -8.66 -11.25
N VAL A 174 3.98 -7.76 -11.93
CA VAL A 174 2.53 -7.56 -11.73
C VAL A 174 1.76 -8.14 -12.90
N ALA A 175 0.72 -8.91 -12.61
CA ALA A 175 -0.21 -9.41 -13.61
C ALA A 175 -1.65 -9.28 -13.12
N GLN A 176 -2.59 -9.20 -14.07
CA GLN A 176 -4.00 -9.27 -13.75
C GLN A 176 -4.34 -10.68 -13.26
N ASN A 177 -5.05 -10.78 -12.14
CA ASN A 177 -5.59 -12.03 -11.57
C ASN A 177 -4.56 -13.17 -11.40
N LYS A 178 -3.33 -12.87 -11.03
CA LYS A 178 -2.35 -13.89 -10.59
C LYS A 178 -2.16 -13.76 -9.08
N ASP A 179 -2.76 -14.67 -8.36
CA ASP A 179 -2.47 -14.93 -6.95
C ASP A 179 -1.20 -15.77 -6.79
#